data_59b643d1dc32f270c9af9858888d97a1
#
_entry.id   59b643d1dc32f270c9af9858888d97a1
#
_cell.length_a   1.000
_cell.length_b   1.000
_cell.length_c   1.000
_cell.angle_alpha   90.00
_cell.angle_beta   90.00
_cell.angle_gamma   90.00
#
_symmetry.space_group_name_H-M   'P 1'
#
loop_
_entity.id
_entity.type
_entity.pdbx_description
1 polymer ?
#
loop_
_entity_poly.entity_id
_entity_poly.type
_entity_poly.pdbx_seq_one_letter_code
_entity_poly.pdbx_strand_id
1 'polypeptide(L)'
;MQTTLESSITFSGIGLHSGRDVTLTLKPAPENHGILFERSDIQIGNPIVRARWDYVSETTLCTKLKNEDGTAISTIEHLMAALAGCGVTNALIEINSEEVPILDGSAAPFVKQILKVGLKKLSSSSRTIRITRPVIFENQSGWASLTPYERPEMEYFIDFDDCVIGKQSKILNMSNGSFVKELCSSRTFCSNKDVKTMRENGLALGGNFSNAVVVDGDKVLSPGGMRYQDEAVRHKMLDAFGDLALAGAPILGKYEGHKAGHFITNSLLRKLFSKPDSYTVENCSEEVFNVLPGSGVDLTEFTAVA
;
A
#
# COMPACT_ATOMS: atom_id res chain seq x y z
N MET A 1 4.83 20.00 6.66
CA MET A 1 3.40 20.43 6.58
C MET A 1 2.57 19.27 6.07
N GLN A 2 1.31 19.14 6.51
CA GLN A 2 0.35 18.20 5.92
C GLN A 2 0.05 18.56 4.47
N THR A 3 -0.44 17.61 3.69
CA THR A 3 -0.72 17.77 2.26
C THR A 3 -2.07 17.15 1.93
N THR A 4 -2.66 17.63 0.84
CA THR A 4 -3.80 17.03 0.16
C THR A 4 -3.64 17.19 -1.35
N LEU A 5 -4.54 16.61 -2.13
CA LEU A 5 -4.57 16.80 -3.59
C LEU A 5 -4.95 18.24 -3.98
N GLU A 6 -4.40 18.76 -5.07
CA GLU A 6 -4.86 20.06 -5.61
C GLU A 6 -6.28 19.99 -6.18
N SER A 7 -6.65 18.85 -6.79
CA SER A 7 -7.98 18.62 -7.34
C SER A 7 -8.37 17.14 -7.28
N SER A 8 -9.65 16.84 -7.50
CA SER A 8 -10.15 15.47 -7.51
C SER A 8 -9.66 14.69 -8.72
N ILE A 9 -9.48 13.37 -8.52
CA ILE A 9 -9.02 12.40 -9.54
C ILE A 9 -9.99 11.23 -9.52
N THR A 10 -10.51 10.84 -10.70
CA THR A 10 -11.39 9.68 -10.82
C THR A 10 -10.69 8.54 -11.56
N PHE A 11 -10.83 7.34 -11.03
CA PHE A 11 -10.39 6.08 -11.62
C PHE A 11 -11.60 5.18 -11.86
N SER A 12 -11.60 4.48 -13.00
CA SER A 12 -12.57 3.43 -13.29
C SER A 12 -11.84 2.14 -13.66
N GLY A 13 -12.35 1.01 -13.22
CA GLY A 13 -11.73 -0.29 -13.46
C GLY A 13 -12.58 -1.40 -12.84
N ILE A 14 -11.94 -2.52 -12.56
CA ILE A 14 -12.56 -3.69 -11.92
C ILE A 14 -11.84 -4.03 -10.63
N GLY A 15 -12.58 -4.59 -9.67
CA GLY A 15 -11.99 -5.23 -8.48
C GLY A 15 -11.24 -6.51 -8.87
N LEU A 16 -10.05 -6.73 -8.31
CA LEU A 16 -9.26 -7.94 -8.59
C LEU A 16 -9.99 -9.21 -8.14
N HIS A 17 -10.51 -9.19 -6.93
CA HIS A 17 -11.16 -10.37 -6.33
C HIS A 17 -12.63 -10.46 -6.72
N SER A 18 -13.37 -9.37 -6.64
CA SER A 18 -14.80 -9.32 -6.91
C SER A 18 -15.16 -9.41 -8.39
N GLY A 19 -14.27 -8.94 -9.28
CA GLY A 19 -14.57 -8.80 -10.71
C GLY A 19 -15.63 -7.76 -11.04
N ARG A 20 -16.06 -6.95 -10.06
CA ARG A 20 -17.09 -5.92 -10.24
C ARG A 20 -16.50 -4.63 -10.77
N ASP A 21 -17.28 -3.94 -11.60
CA ASP A 21 -16.93 -2.58 -12.03
C ASP A 21 -16.92 -1.64 -10.81
N VAL A 22 -15.91 -0.78 -10.79
CA VAL A 22 -15.71 0.19 -9.72
C VAL A 22 -15.28 1.54 -10.26
N THR A 23 -15.88 2.58 -9.70
CA THR A 23 -15.46 3.98 -9.86
C THR A 23 -15.03 4.50 -8.50
N LEU A 24 -13.82 5.05 -8.45
CA LEU A 24 -13.18 5.59 -7.27
C LEU A 24 -12.74 7.03 -7.56
N THR A 25 -13.10 7.96 -6.67
CA THR A 25 -12.69 9.37 -6.77
C THR A 25 -11.89 9.76 -5.53
N LEU A 26 -10.62 10.12 -5.73
CA LEU A 26 -9.79 10.76 -4.71
C LEU A 26 -10.16 12.24 -4.67
N LYS A 27 -10.57 12.73 -3.51
CA LYS A 27 -10.93 14.13 -3.28
C LYS A 27 -9.97 14.80 -2.31
N PRO A 28 -9.64 16.10 -2.49
CA PRO A 28 -8.95 16.88 -1.48
C PRO A 28 -9.69 16.83 -0.14
N ALA A 29 -8.95 16.83 0.96
CA ALA A 29 -9.52 16.85 2.29
C ALA A 29 -8.81 17.88 3.19
N PRO A 30 -9.49 18.40 4.23
CA PRO A 30 -8.91 19.38 5.13
C PRO A 30 -7.81 18.79 6.02
N GLU A 31 -7.13 19.67 6.76
CA GLU A 31 -6.14 19.28 7.77
C GLU A 31 -6.70 18.33 8.81
N ASN A 32 -5.87 17.40 9.25
CA ASN A 32 -6.19 16.39 10.26
C ASN A 32 -7.34 15.44 9.86
N HIS A 33 -7.74 15.44 8.59
CA HIS A 33 -8.74 14.51 8.08
C HIS A 33 -8.21 13.07 8.06
N GLY A 34 -6.93 12.90 7.69
CA GLY A 34 -6.34 11.61 7.39
C GLY A 34 -6.88 11.03 6.07
N ILE A 35 -6.77 9.72 5.92
CA ILE A 35 -7.29 9.01 4.75
C ILE A 35 -8.59 8.29 5.16
N LEU A 36 -9.69 8.64 4.52
CA LEU A 36 -11.01 8.04 4.73
C LEU A 36 -11.57 7.52 3.41
N PHE A 37 -12.19 6.34 3.47
CA PHE A 37 -13.02 5.81 2.39
C PHE A 37 -14.49 6.13 2.68
N GLU A 38 -15.25 6.50 1.64
CA GLU A 38 -16.69 6.70 1.66
C GLU A 38 -17.34 5.82 0.59
N ARG A 39 -18.16 4.86 1.01
CA ARG A 39 -18.94 3.97 0.15
C ARG A 39 -20.20 4.68 -0.34
N SER A 40 -20.16 5.22 -1.55
CA SER A 40 -21.27 5.99 -2.15
C SER A 40 -22.49 5.12 -2.53
N ASP A 41 -22.32 3.80 -2.58
CA ASP A 41 -23.41 2.83 -2.82
C ASP A 41 -24.14 2.41 -1.54
N ILE A 42 -23.65 2.75 -0.35
CA ILE A 42 -24.27 2.45 0.92
C ILE A 42 -25.36 3.50 1.23
N GLN A 43 -26.62 3.06 1.31
CA GLN A 43 -27.77 3.93 1.58
C GLN A 43 -28.19 3.93 3.06
N ILE A 44 -27.83 2.89 3.82
CA ILE A 44 -28.20 2.70 5.22
C ILE A 44 -26.95 2.30 6.01
N GLY A 45 -26.76 2.89 7.18
CA GLY A 45 -25.59 2.69 8.03
C GLY A 45 -24.49 3.73 7.75
N ASN A 46 -23.32 3.53 8.35
CA ASN A 46 -22.19 4.44 8.21
C ASN A 46 -21.36 4.07 6.96
N PRO A 47 -21.34 4.91 5.91
CA PRO A 47 -20.55 4.63 4.70
C PRO A 47 -19.04 4.85 4.88
N ILE A 48 -18.60 5.45 6.00
CA ILE A 48 -17.23 5.88 6.23
C ILE A 48 -16.38 4.77 6.84
N VAL A 49 -15.25 4.47 6.21
CA VAL A 49 -14.24 3.53 6.71
C VAL A 49 -12.89 4.24 6.80
N ARG A 50 -12.29 4.27 8.00
CA ARG A 50 -10.99 4.90 8.20
C ARG A 50 -9.86 4.00 7.70
N ALA A 51 -8.91 4.56 6.96
CA ALA A 51 -7.68 3.86 6.59
C ALA A 51 -6.71 3.81 7.78
N ARG A 52 -6.96 2.90 8.71
CA ARG A 52 -6.19 2.76 9.95
C ARG A 52 -6.03 1.29 10.32
N TRP A 53 -4.91 0.96 10.95
CA TRP A 53 -4.48 -0.40 11.28
C TRP A 53 -5.51 -1.21 12.10
N ASP A 54 -6.28 -0.56 12.99
CA ASP A 54 -7.29 -1.18 13.84
C ASP A 54 -8.63 -1.43 13.13
N TYR A 55 -8.85 -0.85 11.95
CA TYR A 55 -9.98 -1.13 11.05
C TYR A 55 -9.72 -2.33 10.14
N VAL A 56 -8.50 -2.88 10.09
CA VAL A 56 -8.19 -4.08 9.30
C VAL A 56 -8.97 -5.27 9.87
N SER A 57 -9.84 -5.86 9.06
CA SER A 57 -10.72 -6.99 9.42
C SER A 57 -10.31 -8.31 8.80
N GLU A 58 -9.67 -8.26 7.63
CA GLU A 58 -9.23 -9.42 6.85
C GLU A 58 -7.94 -9.10 6.12
N THR A 59 -7.10 -10.14 5.92
CA THR A 59 -5.79 -10.02 5.28
C THR A 59 -5.49 -11.18 4.34
N THR A 60 -6.53 -11.89 3.89
CA THR A 60 -6.41 -12.99 2.93
C THR A 60 -6.26 -12.43 1.53
N LEU A 61 -5.06 -12.55 0.96
CA LEU A 61 -4.64 -12.10 -0.39
C LEU A 61 -4.75 -10.58 -0.63
N CYS A 62 -5.36 -9.81 0.24
CA CYS A 62 -5.42 -8.35 0.22
C CYS A 62 -5.69 -7.80 1.62
N THR A 63 -5.51 -6.51 1.80
CA THR A 63 -5.91 -5.83 3.04
C THR A 63 -7.32 -5.29 2.92
N LYS A 64 -8.19 -5.69 3.86
CA LYS A 64 -9.59 -5.28 3.95
C LYS A 64 -9.86 -4.51 5.24
N LEU A 65 -10.41 -3.34 5.10
CA LEU A 65 -10.91 -2.50 6.19
C LEU A 65 -12.40 -2.73 6.40
N LYS A 66 -12.86 -2.60 7.65
CA LYS A 66 -14.28 -2.66 8.01
C LYS A 66 -14.57 -1.77 9.20
N ASN A 67 -15.65 -0.99 9.13
CA ASN A 67 -16.17 -0.24 10.27
C ASN A 67 -17.11 -1.09 11.15
N GLU A 68 -17.59 -0.50 12.24
CA GLU A 68 -18.47 -1.17 13.21
C GLU A 68 -19.84 -1.55 12.63
N ASP A 69 -20.34 -0.81 11.63
CA ASP A 69 -21.60 -1.10 10.92
C ASP A 69 -21.45 -2.18 9.84
N GLY A 70 -20.23 -2.71 9.64
CA GLY A 70 -19.96 -3.76 8.66
C GLY A 70 -19.61 -3.24 7.27
N THR A 71 -19.64 -1.93 7.01
CA THR A 71 -19.16 -1.36 5.74
C THR A 71 -17.69 -1.66 5.57
N ALA A 72 -17.34 -2.23 4.41
CA ALA A 72 -15.99 -2.73 4.16
C ALA A 72 -15.41 -2.25 2.82
N ILE A 73 -14.07 -2.14 2.76
CA ILE A 73 -13.28 -1.86 1.56
C ILE A 73 -12.10 -2.82 1.53
N SER A 74 -11.85 -3.47 0.39
CA SER A 74 -10.75 -4.41 0.19
C SER A 74 -9.75 -3.95 -0.87
N THR A 75 -8.60 -4.61 -0.94
CA THR A 75 -7.52 -4.38 -1.92
C THR A 75 -7.02 -2.92 -1.89
N ILE A 76 -6.82 -2.41 -0.66
CA ILE A 76 -6.46 -1.00 -0.45
C ILE A 76 -4.96 -0.72 -0.54
N GLU A 77 -4.12 -1.74 -0.42
CA GLU A 77 -2.67 -1.67 -0.24
C GLU A 77 -1.97 -0.87 -1.33
N HIS A 78 -2.32 -1.07 -2.60
CA HIS A 78 -1.68 -0.36 -3.73
C HIS A 78 -2.02 1.14 -3.72
N LEU A 79 -3.27 1.48 -3.43
CA LEU A 79 -3.71 2.88 -3.30
C LEU A 79 -3.08 3.54 -2.07
N MET A 80 -3.04 2.86 -0.93
CA MET A 80 -2.41 3.36 0.28
C MET A 80 -0.91 3.59 0.06
N ALA A 81 -0.23 2.67 -0.64
CA ALA A 81 1.17 2.83 -1.03
C ALA A 81 1.37 4.04 -1.95
N ALA A 82 0.48 4.25 -2.94
CA ALA A 82 0.54 5.42 -3.82
C ALA A 82 0.38 6.74 -3.06
N LEU A 83 -0.61 6.82 -2.16
CA LEU A 83 -0.85 8.02 -1.34
C LEU A 83 0.35 8.32 -0.44
N ALA A 84 0.85 7.32 0.29
CA ALA A 84 2.02 7.47 1.16
C ALA A 84 3.29 7.82 0.38
N GLY A 85 3.54 7.14 -0.75
CA GLY A 85 4.71 7.34 -1.60
C GLY A 85 4.73 8.67 -2.34
N CYS A 86 3.56 9.29 -2.54
CA CYS A 86 3.44 10.65 -3.05
C CYS A 86 3.36 11.71 -1.92
N GLY A 87 3.34 11.31 -0.66
CA GLY A 87 3.30 12.23 0.47
C GLY A 87 1.90 12.83 0.74
N VAL A 88 0.81 12.19 0.31
CA VAL A 88 -0.57 12.61 0.61
C VAL A 88 -0.92 12.22 2.03
N THR A 89 -1.23 13.19 2.88
CA THR A 89 -1.59 12.96 4.29
C THR A 89 -3.09 13.03 4.56
N ASN A 90 -3.85 13.70 3.69
CA ASN A 90 -5.29 13.87 3.85
C ASN A 90 -6.00 13.68 2.50
N ALA A 91 -6.94 12.76 2.44
CA ALA A 91 -7.81 12.55 1.28
C ALA A 91 -9.14 11.90 1.68
N LEU A 92 -10.21 12.26 1.00
CA LEU A 92 -11.46 11.52 1.00
C LEU A 92 -11.52 10.66 -0.27
N ILE A 93 -11.75 9.38 -0.11
CA ILE A 93 -11.80 8.40 -1.20
C ILE A 93 -13.25 7.93 -1.35
N GLU A 94 -13.97 8.53 -2.28
CA GLU A 94 -15.33 8.10 -2.62
C GLU A 94 -15.26 6.89 -3.56
N ILE A 95 -16.00 5.83 -3.25
CA ILE A 95 -15.99 4.59 -4.02
C ILE A 95 -17.39 3.97 -4.04
N ASN A 96 -17.82 3.47 -5.20
CA ASN A 96 -19.13 2.87 -5.41
C ASN A 96 -19.14 1.33 -5.30
N SER A 97 -18.11 0.73 -4.76
CA SER A 97 -17.94 -0.72 -4.63
C SER A 97 -17.16 -1.09 -3.39
N GLU A 98 -17.19 -2.36 -3.00
CA GLU A 98 -16.46 -2.89 -1.84
C GLU A 98 -14.95 -3.14 -2.08
N GLU A 99 -14.45 -2.88 -3.27
CA GLU A 99 -13.06 -3.17 -3.63
C GLU A 99 -12.45 -2.02 -4.45
N VAL A 100 -11.21 -1.64 -4.14
CA VAL A 100 -10.43 -0.66 -4.91
C VAL A 100 -10.10 -1.24 -6.30
N PRO A 101 -10.18 -0.45 -7.40
CA PRO A 101 -9.88 -0.97 -8.73
C PRO A 101 -8.41 -1.40 -8.83
N ILE A 102 -8.16 -2.58 -9.38
CA ILE A 102 -6.80 -3.13 -9.52
C ILE A 102 -5.96 -2.42 -10.58
N LEU A 103 -6.61 -1.80 -11.56
CA LEU A 103 -5.99 -1.12 -12.70
C LEU A 103 -5.03 -2.06 -13.47
N ASP A 104 -3.73 -1.75 -13.49
CA ASP A 104 -2.70 -2.57 -14.14
C ASP A 104 -2.01 -3.56 -13.19
N GLY A 105 -2.51 -3.66 -11.94
CA GLY A 105 -1.92 -4.52 -10.91
C GLY A 105 -0.80 -3.88 -10.11
N SER A 106 -0.45 -2.62 -10.39
CA SER A 106 0.58 -1.85 -9.66
C SER A 106 0.00 -0.57 -9.04
N ALA A 107 0.82 0.18 -8.31
CA ALA A 107 0.44 1.50 -7.82
C ALA A 107 0.69 2.64 -8.84
N ALA A 108 1.37 2.36 -9.96
CA ALA A 108 1.81 3.37 -10.92
C ALA A 108 0.67 4.21 -11.52
N PRO A 109 -0.50 3.67 -11.88
CA PRO A 109 -1.59 4.49 -12.40
C PRO A 109 -2.10 5.51 -11.38
N PHE A 110 -2.16 5.15 -10.09
CA PHE A 110 -2.52 6.07 -9.02
C PHE A 110 -1.47 7.16 -8.85
N VAL A 111 -0.19 6.77 -8.72
CA VAL A 111 0.95 7.69 -8.58
C VAL A 111 0.98 8.71 -9.71
N LYS A 112 0.88 8.25 -10.96
CA LYS A 112 0.90 9.12 -12.14
C LYS A 112 -0.16 10.22 -12.09
N GLN A 113 -1.38 9.88 -11.70
CA GLN A 113 -2.46 10.87 -11.63
C GLN A 113 -2.33 11.79 -10.41
N ILE A 114 -1.88 11.28 -9.25
CA ILE A 114 -1.60 12.09 -8.06
C ILE A 114 -0.53 13.14 -8.38
N LEU A 115 0.60 12.73 -8.96
CA LEU A 115 1.68 13.64 -9.33
C LEU A 115 1.28 14.62 -10.44
N LYS A 116 0.40 14.20 -11.36
CA LYS A 116 -0.12 15.07 -12.44
C LYS A 116 -0.98 16.22 -11.92
N VAL A 117 -1.86 15.96 -10.95
CA VAL A 117 -2.69 17.02 -10.37
C VAL A 117 -1.93 17.85 -9.35
N GLY A 118 -0.88 17.29 -8.74
CA GLY A 118 -0.07 17.96 -7.73
C GLY A 118 -0.70 17.93 -6.34
N LEU A 119 0.09 18.42 -5.37
CA LEU A 119 -0.28 18.47 -3.96
C LEU A 119 -0.34 19.88 -3.43
N LYS A 120 -1.40 20.15 -2.66
CA LYS A 120 -1.58 21.36 -1.89
C LYS A 120 -1.05 21.17 -0.48
N LYS A 121 -0.15 22.07 -0.03
CA LYS A 121 0.29 22.15 1.37
C LYS A 121 -0.82 22.76 2.22
N LEU A 122 -1.04 22.16 3.40
CA LEU A 122 -1.99 22.62 4.41
C LEU A 122 -1.23 23.34 5.54
N SER A 123 -1.93 24.05 6.43
CA SER A 123 -1.30 24.85 7.48
C SER A 123 -0.82 24.01 8.69
N SER A 124 -1.43 22.85 8.93
CA SER A 124 -1.04 21.98 10.05
C SER A 124 0.28 21.24 9.79
N SER A 125 1.05 21.04 10.85
CA SER A 125 2.29 20.24 10.79
C SER A 125 2.01 18.79 10.50
N SER A 126 2.84 18.14 9.68
CA SER A 126 2.84 16.69 9.55
C SER A 126 3.35 16.04 10.84
N ARG A 127 2.86 14.84 11.11
CA ARG A 127 3.36 14.00 12.20
C ARG A 127 4.16 12.83 11.64
N THR A 128 5.06 12.28 12.44
CA THR A 128 5.79 11.05 12.18
C THR A 128 5.76 10.15 13.41
N ILE A 129 5.83 8.86 13.19
CA ILE A 129 5.95 7.83 14.23
C ILE A 129 7.41 7.39 14.25
N ARG A 130 8.16 7.81 15.28
CA ARG A 130 9.55 7.40 15.47
C ARG A 130 9.59 6.11 16.29
N ILE A 131 10.23 5.08 15.76
CA ILE A 131 10.47 3.83 16.51
C ILE A 131 11.60 4.06 17.50
N THR A 132 11.34 3.79 18.80
CA THR A 132 12.30 3.98 19.90
C THR A 132 12.86 2.68 20.43
N ARG A 133 12.12 1.57 20.28
CA ARG A 133 12.56 0.21 20.66
C ARG A 133 12.10 -0.79 19.60
N PRO A 134 12.85 -1.89 19.40
CA PRO A 134 12.46 -2.94 18.47
C PRO A 134 11.10 -3.57 18.80
N VAL A 135 10.29 -3.76 17.78
CA VAL A 135 9.06 -4.54 17.83
C VAL A 135 9.13 -5.58 16.73
N ILE A 136 8.86 -6.84 17.06
CA ILE A 136 8.83 -7.96 16.12
C ILE A 136 7.51 -8.72 16.25
N PHE A 137 6.94 -9.14 15.13
CA PHE A 137 5.86 -10.12 15.06
C PHE A 137 6.31 -11.30 14.20
N GLU A 138 6.07 -12.52 14.69
CA GLU A 138 6.50 -13.77 14.07
C GLU A 138 5.39 -14.81 14.18
N ASN A 139 5.25 -15.63 13.14
CA ASN A 139 4.44 -16.84 13.13
C ASN A 139 5.13 -17.94 12.29
N GLN A 140 4.44 -19.06 12.04
CA GLN A 140 5.00 -20.19 11.29
C GLN A 140 5.35 -19.86 9.82
N SER A 141 4.72 -18.84 9.21
CA SER A 141 4.92 -18.49 7.80
C SER A 141 6.01 -17.44 7.57
N GLY A 142 6.35 -16.64 8.59
CA GLY A 142 7.35 -15.59 8.46
C GLY A 142 7.35 -14.62 9.63
N TRP A 143 8.07 -13.52 9.49
CA TRP A 143 8.15 -12.48 10.50
C TRP A 143 8.30 -11.09 9.89
N ALA A 144 7.98 -10.08 10.68
CA ALA A 144 8.34 -8.71 10.39
C ALA A 144 8.75 -7.96 11.66
N SER A 145 9.60 -6.96 11.51
CA SER A 145 10.06 -6.12 12.59
C SER A 145 10.08 -4.63 12.22
N LEU A 146 9.97 -3.81 13.24
CA LEU A 146 10.28 -2.38 13.21
C LEU A 146 11.36 -2.10 14.23
N THR A 147 12.46 -1.49 13.80
CA THR A 147 13.61 -1.16 14.65
C THR A 147 13.93 0.34 14.56
N PRO A 148 14.52 0.93 15.61
CA PRO A 148 14.98 2.31 15.58
C PRO A 148 15.94 2.55 14.42
N TYR A 149 15.68 3.57 13.62
CA TYR A 149 16.54 4.00 12.53
C TYR A 149 16.28 5.47 12.22
N GLU A 150 17.29 6.17 11.71
CA GLU A 150 17.19 7.63 11.47
C GLU A 150 16.41 8.00 10.20
N ARG A 151 16.15 7.01 9.34
CA ARG A 151 15.45 7.18 8.05
C ARG A 151 14.40 6.11 7.89
N PRO A 152 13.37 6.30 7.05
CA PRO A 152 12.49 5.23 6.65
C PRO A 152 13.25 4.27 5.73
N GLU A 153 13.51 3.05 6.20
CA GLU A 153 14.18 1.99 5.43
C GLU A 153 13.32 0.74 5.43
N MET A 154 13.31 0.04 4.32
CA MET A 154 12.66 -1.27 4.20
C MET A 154 13.64 -2.30 3.67
N GLU A 155 13.65 -3.47 4.32
CA GLU A 155 14.31 -4.68 3.85
C GLU A 155 13.28 -5.80 3.73
N TYR A 156 13.33 -6.52 2.61
CA TYR A 156 12.35 -7.58 2.37
C TYR A 156 13.03 -8.81 1.77
N PHE A 157 12.60 -9.99 2.23
CA PHE A 157 13.00 -11.28 1.71
C PHE A 157 11.75 -12.12 1.38
N ILE A 158 11.75 -12.72 0.18
CA ILE A 158 10.75 -13.68 -0.27
C ILE A 158 11.42 -14.98 -0.71
N ASP A 159 10.64 -16.07 -0.69
CA ASP A 159 11.06 -17.40 -1.12
C ASP A 159 9.84 -18.16 -1.62
N PHE A 160 9.70 -18.25 -2.94
CA PHE A 160 8.60 -18.90 -3.63
C PHE A 160 9.09 -20.17 -4.35
N ASP A 161 8.21 -21.15 -4.47
CA ASP A 161 8.52 -22.43 -5.14
C ASP A 161 8.68 -22.28 -6.66
N ASP A 162 7.98 -21.31 -7.28
CA ASP A 162 8.11 -21.02 -8.71
C ASP A 162 9.52 -20.49 -9.00
N CYS A 163 10.31 -21.23 -9.81
CA CYS A 163 11.72 -20.95 -10.05
C CYS A 163 11.98 -19.56 -10.65
N VAL A 164 11.03 -19.05 -11.42
CA VAL A 164 11.14 -17.72 -12.05
C VAL A 164 11.09 -16.59 -11.00
N ILE A 165 10.54 -16.83 -9.82
CA ILE A 165 10.57 -15.92 -8.67
C ILE A 165 11.69 -16.35 -7.72
N GLY A 166 11.60 -17.57 -7.16
CA GLY A 166 12.56 -18.15 -6.24
C GLY A 166 12.80 -17.28 -5.00
N LYS A 167 14.07 -17.18 -4.61
CA LYS A 167 14.53 -16.37 -3.50
C LYS A 167 14.93 -14.98 -4.00
N GLN A 168 14.34 -13.95 -3.45
CA GLN A 168 14.69 -12.56 -3.75
C GLN A 168 14.80 -11.76 -2.45
N SER A 169 15.69 -10.79 -2.43
CA SER A 169 15.81 -9.82 -1.34
C SER A 169 16.06 -8.42 -1.88
N LYS A 170 15.60 -7.43 -1.14
CA LYS A 170 15.81 -6.02 -1.50
C LYS A 170 15.84 -5.15 -0.26
N ILE A 171 16.76 -4.18 -0.26
CA ILE A 171 16.85 -3.11 0.73
C ILE A 171 16.67 -1.80 0.01
N LEU A 172 15.80 -0.93 0.54
CA LEU A 172 15.57 0.42 0.01
C LEU A 172 15.47 1.44 1.15
N ASN A 173 16.20 2.53 0.97
CA ASN A 173 15.91 3.76 1.69
C ASN A 173 14.64 4.36 1.06
N MET A 174 13.57 4.49 1.83
CA MET A 174 12.26 4.94 1.36
C MET A 174 12.09 6.46 1.34
N SER A 175 13.17 7.22 1.52
CA SER A 175 13.13 8.68 1.51
C SER A 175 12.75 9.25 0.15
N ASN A 176 12.09 10.41 0.17
CA ASN A 176 11.77 11.19 -1.02
C ASN A 176 11.01 10.40 -2.10
N GLY A 177 11.49 10.38 -3.35
CA GLY A 177 10.90 9.71 -4.50
C GLY A 177 11.22 8.23 -4.65
N SER A 178 11.87 7.58 -3.67
CA SER A 178 12.30 6.18 -3.79
C SER A 178 11.14 5.22 -4.12
N PHE A 179 9.97 5.41 -3.50
CA PHE A 179 8.78 4.61 -3.82
C PHE A 179 8.37 4.75 -5.28
N VAL A 180 8.34 5.98 -5.78
CA VAL A 180 7.93 6.28 -7.17
C VAL A 180 8.91 5.68 -8.17
N LYS A 181 10.22 5.77 -7.91
CA LYS A 181 11.26 5.26 -8.80
C LYS A 181 11.39 3.74 -8.79
N GLU A 182 11.31 3.15 -7.60
CA GLU A 182 11.74 1.77 -7.38
C GLU A 182 10.58 0.78 -7.25
N LEU A 183 9.42 1.18 -6.72
CA LEU A 183 8.39 0.24 -6.33
C LEU A 183 7.06 0.41 -7.06
N CYS A 184 6.63 1.64 -7.34
CA CYS A 184 5.24 1.91 -7.75
C CYS A 184 4.78 1.14 -8.99
N SER A 185 5.69 0.78 -9.91
CA SER A 185 5.39 0.05 -11.14
C SER A 185 5.39 -1.47 -11.00
N SER A 186 5.70 -2.01 -9.82
CA SER A 186 5.74 -3.46 -9.59
C SER A 186 4.33 -4.01 -9.44
N ARG A 187 3.99 -5.01 -10.27
CA ARG A 187 2.64 -5.59 -10.34
C ARG A 187 2.46 -6.72 -9.35
N THR A 188 1.20 -6.89 -8.91
CA THR A 188 0.78 -8.10 -8.18
C THR A 188 1.03 -9.35 -9.02
N PHE A 189 1.27 -10.47 -8.35
CA PHE A 189 1.63 -11.72 -9.01
C PHE A 189 0.97 -12.92 -8.33
N CYS A 190 0.78 -14.00 -9.09
CA CYS A 190 0.33 -15.28 -8.55
C CYS A 190 0.91 -16.44 -9.35
N SER A 191 0.92 -17.63 -8.73
CA SER A 191 1.21 -18.89 -9.44
C SER A 191 -0.02 -19.34 -10.22
N ASN A 192 0.19 -19.82 -11.45
CA ASN A 192 -0.87 -20.37 -12.30
C ASN A 192 -1.62 -21.54 -11.64
N LYS A 193 -0.91 -22.35 -10.83
CA LYS A 193 -1.49 -23.47 -10.07
C LYS A 193 -2.57 -23.02 -9.08
N ASP A 194 -2.47 -21.78 -8.54
CA ASP A 194 -3.38 -21.26 -7.52
C ASP A 194 -4.60 -20.57 -8.11
N VAL A 195 -4.56 -20.15 -9.40
CA VAL A 195 -5.63 -19.38 -10.05
C VAL A 195 -6.98 -20.10 -10.00
N LYS A 196 -6.99 -21.40 -10.29
CA LYS A 196 -8.22 -22.19 -10.25
C LYS A 196 -8.82 -22.22 -8.85
N THR A 197 -8.02 -22.54 -7.84
CA THR A 197 -8.45 -22.59 -6.42
C THR A 197 -8.93 -21.22 -5.94
N MET A 198 -8.25 -20.12 -6.29
CA MET A 198 -8.69 -18.77 -5.97
C MET A 198 -10.09 -18.50 -6.54
N ARG A 199 -10.33 -18.81 -7.83
CA ARG A 199 -11.63 -18.58 -8.48
C ARG A 199 -12.75 -19.45 -7.90
N GLU A 200 -12.47 -20.70 -7.56
CA GLU A 200 -13.41 -21.60 -6.89
C GLU A 200 -13.83 -21.07 -5.50
N ASN A 201 -12.95 -20.30 -4.84
CA ASN A 201 -13.22 -19.62 -3.57
C ASN A 201 -13.75 -18.17 -3.74
N GLY A 202 -14.16 -17.77 -4.95
CA GLY A 202 -14.72 -16.44 -5.21
C GLY A 202 -13.68 -15.30 -5.21
N LEU A 203 -12.40 -15.63 -5.38
CA LEU A 203 -11.28 -14.68 -5.44
C LEU A 203 -10.71 -14.60 -6.86
N ALA A 204 -9.98 -13.51 -7.18
CA ALA A 204 -9.35 -13.27 -8.46
C ALA A 204 -10.31 -13.37 -9.67
N LEU A 205 -11.60 -13.02 -9.47
CA LEU A 205 -12.61 -13.08 -10.53
C LEU A 205 -12.38 -12.03 -11.62
N GLY A 206 -11.79 -10.87 -11.27
CA GLY A 206 -11.36 -9.82 -12.21
C GLY A 206 -9.91 -9.96 -12.67
N GLY A 207 -9.17 -10.96 -12.15
CA GLY A 207 -7.78 -11.19 -12.47
C GLY A 207 -7.57 -11.68 -13.90
N ASN A 208 -6.63 -11.04 -14.60
CA ASN A 208 -6.22 -11.40 -15.96
C ASN A 208 -4.73 -11.06 -16.20
N PHE A 209 -4.18 -11.46 -17.34
CA PHE A 209 -2.76 -11.23 -17.67
C PHE A 209 -2.35 -9.75 -17.83
N SER A 210 -3.30 -8.82 -17.93
CA SER A 210 -2.99 -7.38 -18.03
C SER A 210 -2.92 -6.68 -16.66
N ASN A 211 -3.45 -7.31 -15.60
CA ASN A 211 -3.49 -6.73 -14.25
C ASN A 211 -2.82 -7.60 -13.17
N ALA A 212 -2.17 -8.69 -13.56
CA ALA A 212 -1.35 -9.52 -12.67
C ALA A 212 -0.23 -10.20 -13.46
N VAL A 213 0.92 -10.40 -12.82
CA VAL A 213 1.98 -11.28 -13.33
C VAL A 213 1.63 -12.70 -12.91
N VAL A 214 1.32 -13.55 -13.91
CA VAL A 214 1.05 -14.97 -13.66
C VAL A 214 2.29 -15.78 -14.02
N VAL A 215 2.77 -16.60 -13.09
CA VAL A 215 3.95 -17.45 -13.25
C VAL A 215 3.57 -18.92 -13.23
N ASP A 216 4.36 -19.75 -13.93
CA ASP A 216 4.19 -21.22 -13.97
C ASP A 216 5.57 -21.87 -14.04
N GLY A 217 6.08 -22.28 -12.89
CA GLY A 217 7.41 -22.83 -12.74
C GLY A 217 8.52 -21.86 -13.14
N ASP A 218 9.11 -22.08 -14.31
CA ASP A 218 10.19 -21.25 -14.89
C ASP A 218 9.70 -20.19 -15.89
N LYS A 219 8.38 -20.05 -16.09
CA LYS A 219 7.79 -19.19 -17.11
C LYS A 219 6.96 -18.06 -16.52
N VAL A 220 7.00 -16.92 -17.17
CA VAL A 220 6.04 -15.83 -16.98
C VAL A 220 5.01 -15.91 -18.09
N LEU A 221 3.73 -16.10 -17.73
CA LEU A 221 2.63 -16.26 -18.70
C LEU A 221 2.06 -14.91 -19.13
N SER A 222 2.20 -13.87 -18.30
CA SER A 222 1.71 -12.53 -18.64
C SER A 222 2.51 -11.93 -19.80
N PRO A 223 1.84 -11.34 -20.82
CA PRO A 223 2.49 -10.70 -21.97
C PRO A 223 3.47 -9.61 -21.52
N GLY A 224 4.62 -9.53 -22.19
CA GLY A 224 5.68 -8.58 -21.86
C GLY A 224 6.60 -9.03 -20.72
N GLY A 225 6.32 -10.15 -20.07
CA GLY A 225 7.16 -10.66 -18.99
C GLY A 225 7.10 -9.81 -17.72
N MET A 226 8.19 -9.81 -16.96
CA MET A 226 8.37 -8.98 -15.75
C MET A 226 8.91 -7.60 -16.12
N ARG A 227 8.43 -6.55 -15.44
CA ARG A 227 8.93 -5.17 -15.56
C ARG A 227 10.32 -5.00 -14.94
N TYR A 228 10.61 -5.79 -13.90
CA TYR A 228 11.91 -5.84 -13.23
C TYR A 228 12.28 -7.30 -12.99
N GLN A 229 13.55 -7.62 -13.03
CA GLN A 229 14.02 -8.96 -12.71
C GLN A 229 13.62 -9.39 -11.28
N ASP A 230 13.54 -8.42 -10.37
CA ASP A 230 13.15 -8.57 -8.97
C ASP A 230 11.73 -8.01 -8.70
N GLU A 231 10.80 -8.07 -9.70
CA GLU A 231 9.48 -7.47 -9.59
C GLU A 231 8.68 -8.04 -8.42
N ALA A 232 8.80 -9.32 -8.13
CA ALA A 232 8.05 -9.96 -7.07
C ALA A 232 8.41 -9.42 -5.66
N VAL A 233 9.70 -9.27 -5.32
CA VAL A 233 10.08 -8.68 -4.03
C VAL A 233 9.75 -7.20 -3.96
N ARG A 234 9.86 -6.46 -5.07
CA ARG A 234 9.46 -5.05 -5.14
C ARG A 234 7.96 -4.91 -4.86
N HIS A 235 7.14 -5.79 -5.43
CA HIS A 235 5.70 -5.78 -5.19
C HIS A 235 5.39 -6.09 -3.72
N LYS A 236 6.05 -7.08 -3.12
CA LYS A 236 5.87 -7.36 -1.68
C LYS A 236 6.28 -6.20 -0.78
N MET A 237 7.29 -5.42 -1.19
CA MET A 237 7.65 -4.17 -0.51
C MET A 237 6.59 -3.09 -0.68
N LEU A 238 6.00 -2.97 -1.88
CA LEU A 238 4.90 -2.06 -2.17
C LEU A 238 3.70 -2.37 -1.27
N ASP A 239 3.27 -3.63 -1.19
CA ASP A 239 2.19 -4.10 -0.33
C ASP A 239 2.44 -3.73 1.14
N ALA A 240 3.64 -4.10 1.65
CA ALA A 240 4.00 -3.81 3.03
C ALA A 240 4.05 -2.30 3.31
N PHE A 241 4.51 -1.48 2.36
CA PHE A 241 4.53 -0.03 2.48
C PHE A 241 3.12 0.55 2.55
N GLY A 242 2.19 0.06 1.74
CA GLY A 242 0.77 0.42 1.79
C GLY A 242 0.10 0.03 3.11
N ASP A 243 0.38 -1.19 3.60
CA ASP A 243 -0.11 -1.66 4.89
C ASP A 243 0.45 -0.84 6.06
N LEU A 244 1.74 -0.46 6.02
CA LEU A 244 2.38 0.40 7.03
C LEU A 244 1.80 1.82 7.04
N ALA A 245 1.29 2.32 5.91
CA ALA A 245 0.62 3.62 5.85
C ALA A 245 -0.65 3.68 6.72
N LEU A 246 -1.25 2.52 7.06
CA LEU A 246 -2.36 2.41 8.01
C LEU A 246 -1.99 2.78 9.44
N ALA A 247 -0.71 2.99 9.74
CA ALA A 247 -0.28 3.59 11.01
C ALA A 247 -0.81 5.02 11.21
N GLY A 248 -1.24 5.70 10.13
CA GLY A 248 -1.82 7.03 10.16
C GLY A 248 -0.81 8.18 10.11
N ALA A 249 0.47 7.86 10.12
CA ALA A 249 1.58 8.79 9.88
C ALA A 249 2.80 7.99 9.36
N PRO A 250 3.74 8.62 8.63
CA PRO A 250 4.96 7.98 8.21
C PRO A 250 5.76 7.42 9.39
N ILE A 251 6.32 6.23 9.24
CA ILE A 251 7.15 5.58 10.25
C ILE A 251 8.62 5.92 9.97
N LEU A 252 9.29 6.49 10.98
CA LEU A 252 10.73 6.71 11.01
C LEU A 252 11.39 5.56 11.76
N GLY A 253 11.99 4.66 11.01
CA GLY A 253 12.55 3.41 11.48
C GLY A 253 12.84 2.47 10.32
N LYS A 254 13.45 1.32 10.61
CA LYS A 254 13.67 0.25 9.64
C LYS A 254 12.60 -0.83 9.79
N TYR A 255 11.91 -1.12 8.69
CA TYR A 255 11.04 -2.29 8.56
C TYR A 255 11.83 -3.44 7.92
N GLU A 256 11.73 -4.64 8.50
CA GLU A 256 12.27 -5.86 7.93
C GLU A 256 11.14 -6.89 7.81
N GLY A 257 10.93 -7.41 6.59
CA GLY A 257 9.92 -8.44 6.30
C GLY A 257 10.57 -9.71 5.73
N HIS A 258 10.38 -10.82 6.41
CA HIS A 258 10.83 -12.13 5.94
C HIS A 258 9.62 -13.03 5.68
N LYS A 259 9.32 -13.28 4.39
CA LYS A 259 8.11 -13.98 3.95
C LYS A 259 6.83 -13.40 4.56
N ALA A 260 6.85 -12.11 4.86
CA ALA A 260 5.73 -11.42 5.47
C ALA A 260 4.62 -11.17 4.43
N GLY A 261 3.38 -11.18 4.88
CA GLY A 261 2.21 -10.76 4.12
C GLY A 261 1.39 -9.78 4.94
N HIS A 262 0.22 -9.39 4.44
CA HIS A 262 -0.67 -8.41 5.07
C HIS A 262 -0.97 -8.73 6.53
N PHE A 263 -1.21 -10.02 6.85
CA PHE A 263 -1.46 -10.47 8.22
C PHE A 263 -0.30 -10.13 9.16
N ILE A 264 0.94 -10.45 8.75
CA ILE A 264 2.13 -10.22 9.58
C ILE A 264 2.38 -8.72 9.75
N THR A 265 2.26 -7.93 8.67
CA THR A 265 2.45 -6.48 8.71
C THR A 265 1.40 -5.80 9.59
N ASN A 266 0.11 -6.16 9.47
CA ASN A 266 -0.93 -5.62 10.34
C ASN A 266 -0.76 -6.06 11.80
N SER A 267 -0.40 -7.32 12.04
CA SER A 267 -0.12 -7.82 13.39
C SER A 267 1.06 -7.10 14.04
N LEU A 268 2.09 -6.75 13.25
CA LEU A 268 3.20 -5.92 13.70
C LEU A 268 2.74 -4.52 14.13
N LEU A 269 1.88 -3.86 13.33
CA LEU A 269 1.29 -2.57 13.69
C LEU A 269 0.45 -2.66 14.97
N ARG A 270 -0.41 -3.68 15.09
CA ARG A 270 -1.18 -3.92 16.33
C ARG A 270 -0.26 -4.09 17.53
N LYS A 271 0.83 -4.84 17.37
CA LYS A 271 1.84 -5.04 18.42
C LYS A 271 2.60 -3.74 18.74
N LEU A 272 2.95 -2.93 17.74
CA LEU A 272 3.57 -1.62 17.93
C LEU A 272 2.68 -0.72 18.79
N PHE A 273 1.42 -0.55 18.40
CA PHE A 273 0.49 0.34 19.10
C PHE A 273 0.02 -0.18 20.47
N SER A 274 0.21 -1.48 20.75
CA SER A 274 0.03 -2.04 22.10
C SER A 274 1.20 -1.76 23.05
N LYS A 275 2.33 -1.21 22.54
CA LYS A 275 3.57 -0.95 23.28
C LYS A 275 3.94 0.54 23.24
N PRO A 276 3.33 1.41 24.06
CA PRO A 276 3.57 2.87 24.00
C PRO A 276 5.04 3.28 24.13
N ASP A 277 5.85 2.48 24.82
CA ASP A 277 7.29 2.74 25.01
C ASP A 277 8.14 2.44 23.77
N SER A 278 7.55 1.84 22.73
CA SER A 278 8.28 1.43 21.52
C SER A 278 8.25 2.46 20.40
N TYR A 279 7.51 3.55 20.59
CA TYR A 279 7.43 4.63 19.60
C TYR A 279 7.09 5.96 20.25
N THR A 280 7.36 7.05 19.51
CA THR A 280 6.84 8.39 19.81
C THR A 280 6.12 8.94 18.61
N VAL A 281 5.09 9.76 18.83
CA VAL A 281 4.43 10.52 17.77
C VAL A 281 4.87 11.98 17.92
N GLU A 282 5.56 12.50 16.93
CA GLU A 282 6.14 13.83 16.96
C GLU A 282 5.76 14.67 15.75
N ASN A 283 5.74 15.99 15.90
CA ASN A 283 5.62 16.88 14.76
C ASN A 283 6.94 16.83 13.96
N CYS A 284 6.84 16.70 12.65
CA CYS A 284 8.02 16.66 11.79
C CYS A 284 8.81 17.98 11.86
N SER A 285 10.09 17.90 12.24
CA SER A 285 11.04 18.95 11.92
C SER A 285 11.25 19.02 10.40
N GLU A 286 11.83 20.11 9.91
CA GLU A 286 12.18 20.24 8.49
C GLU A 286 13.17 19.14 8.04
N GLU A 287 14.14 18.80 8.87
CA GLU A 287 15.10 17.72 8.60
C GLU A 287 14.41 16.36 8.45
N VAL A 288 13.52 16.03 9.39
CA VAL A 288 12.74 14.78 9.32
C VAL A 288 11.83 14.78 8.10
N PHE A 289 11.12 15.89 7.85
CA PHE A 289 10.23 15.99 6.69
C PHE A 289 10.96 15.73 5.38
N ASN A 290 12.18 16.25 5.22
CA ASN A 290 12.96 16.12 4.00
C ASN A 290 13.47 14.69 3.71
N VAL A 291 13.37 13.77 4.68
CA VAL A 291 13.72 12.35 4.49
C VAL A 291 12.50 11.43 4.49
N LEU A 292 11.28 11.96 4.63
CA LEU A 292 10.07 11.13 4.56
C LEU A 292 9.73 10.74 3.12
N PRO A 293 9.04 9.61 2.92
CA PRO A 293 8.49 9.24 1.62
C PRO A 293 7.60 10.35 1.05
N GLY A 294 7.68 10.58 -0.25
CA GLY A 294 6.89 11.59 -0.95
C GLY A 294 7.36 13.04 -0.77
N SER A 295 8.38 13.29 0.06
CA SER A 295 8.89 14.64 0.22
C SER A 295 9.64 15.10 -1.03
N GLY A 296 9.18 16.22 -1.62
CA GLY A 296 9.80 16.80 -2.82
C GLY A 296 9.58 16.02 -4.12
N VAL A 297 8.67 15.06 -4.11
CA VAL A 297 8.36 14.24 -5.30
C VAL A 297 7.47 15.02 -6.25
N ASP A 298 7.79 14.96 -7.54
CA ASP A 298 6.99 15.51 -8.62
C ASP A 298 6.90 14.54 -9.82
N LEU A 299 6.20 14.97 -10.87
CA LEU A 299 5.98 14.12 -12.05
C LEU A 299 7.27 13.74 -12.79
N THR A 300 8.37 14.49 -12.64
CA THR A 300 9.65 14.17 -13.30
C THR A 300 10.33 12.95 -12.68
N GLU A 301 9.98 12.62 -11.42
CA GLU A 301 10.45 11.41 -10.74
C GLU A 301 9.78 10.14 -11.25
N PHE A 302 8.62 10.27 -11.92
CA PHE A 302 7.87 9.14 -12.44
C PHE A 302 8.43 8.70 -13.79
N THR A 303 9.06 7.54 -13.81
CA THR A 303 9.52 6.89 -15.04
C THR A 303 8.54 5.77 -15.40
N ALA A 304 7.89 5.88 -16.54
CA ALA A 304 7.05 4.80 -17.06
C ALA A 304 7.96 3.60 -17.39
N VAL A 305 7.68 2.45 -16.80
CA VAL A 305 8.32 1.18 -17.17
C VAL A 305 7.51 0.57 -18.30
N ALA A 306 8.16 0.32 -19.42
CA ALA A 306 7.53 -0.20 -20.64
C ALA A 306 7.19 -1.69 -20.50
#